data_6ef6e5d6b01dbfa5c77792d8101abc8e
#
_entry.id   6ef6e5d6b01dbfa5c77792d8101abc8e
#
_cell.length_a   1.000
_cell.length_b   1.000
_cell.length_c   1.000
_cell.angle_alpha   90.00
_cell.angle_beta   90.00
_cell.angle_gamma   90.00
#
_symmetry.space_group_name_H-M   'P 1'
#
loop_
_entity.id
_entity.type
_entity.pdbx_description
1 polymer ?
#
loop_
_entity_poly.entity_id
_entity_poly.type
_entity_poly.pdbx_seq_one_letter_code
_entity_poly.pdbx_strand_id
1 'polypeptide(L)'
;MSTSAPIDEQLTDGAEALSAEEVIARMVERFHPRLVLASSFQQEESVLIDLLLKVEPGARIFTLDTGVLFPETYATWRAMEERWGIEIEAASGISLEQQAAEFGDELWKREPDRCCALRKVTPLKETLSGVDAWIVGVRRDQAPTRAGTPKIGWDEKHGIWKAAPLADWSERDVWRHIHANDLPYNPLHDRGYASIGCTHCTVPATDRSGRWAGSDKLECGLHG
;
A
#
# COMPACT_ATOMS: atom_id res chain seq x y z
N MET A 1 20.16 -10.61 13.63
CA MET A 1 20.33 -12.00 13.11
C MET A 1 19.59 -12.01 11.78
N SER A 2 20.30 -12.16 10.66
CA SER A 2 19.66 -12.27 9.32
C SER A 2 19.05 -13.66 9.25
N THR A 3 17.74 -13.75 9.37
CA THR A 3 17.02 -14.98 9.05
C THR A 3 17.00 -15.07 7.54
N SER A 4 17.71 -16.05 6.97
CA SER A 4 17.58 -16.38 5.55
C SER A 4 16.10 -16.59 5.23
N ALA A 5 15.66 -16.09 4.05
CA ALA A 5 14.29 -16.29 3.58
C ALA A 5 13.91 -17.79 3.67
N PRO A 6 12.74 -18.11 4.23
CA PRO A 6 12.27 -19.50 4.20
C PRO A 6 12.07 -19.90 2.74
N ILE A 7 12.58 -21.07 2.37
CA ILE A 7 12.35 -21.64 1.03
C ILE A 7 10.94 -22.23 1.05
N ASP A 8 10.02 -21.61 0.34
CA ASP A 8 8.68 -22.16 0.07
C ASP A 8 8.49 -22.21 -1.45
N GLU A 9 9.01 -23.29 -2.06
CA GLU A 9 8.94 -23.51 -3.50
C GLU A 9 7.49 -23.59 -3.98
N GLN A 10 6.56 -24.14 -3.19
CA GLN A 10 5.14 -24.23 -3.56
C GLN A 10 4.50 -22.86 -3.70
N LEU A 11 4.98 -21.88 -2.94
CA LEU A 11 4.46 -20.52 -2.96
C LEU A 11 5.02 -19.70 -4.11
N THR A 12 6.32 -19.85 -4.41
CA THR A 12 7.03 -19.00 -5.38
C THR A 12 7.16 -19.61 -6.77
N ASP A 13 7.11 -20.95 -6.89
CA ASP A 13 7.26 -21.61 -8.19
C ASP A 13 6.11 -21.24 -9.14
N GLY A 14 6.47 -20.80 -10.34
CA GLY A 14 5.53 -20.34 -11.36
C GLY A 14 4.75 -19.06 -11.00
N ALA A 15 5.03 -18.40 -9.87
CA ALA A 15 4.26 -17.24 -9.40
C ALA A 15 4.23 -16.08 -10.40
N GLU A 16 5.30 -15.89 -11.17
CA GLU A 16 5.37 -14.84 -12.18
C GLU A 16 4.40 -15.04 -13.36
N ALA A 17 3.99 -16.27 -13.64
CA ALA A 17 3.03 -16.59 -14.70
C ALA A 17 1.57 -16.50 -14.26
N LEU A 18 1.29 -16.35 -12.96
CA LEU A 18 -0.06 -16.27 -12.43
C LEU A 18 -0.74 -14.95 -12.76
N SER A 19 -2.06 -14.98 -12.92
CA SER A 19 -2.89 -13.78 -12.90
C SER A 19 -2.93 -13.13 -11.52
N ALA A 20 -3.43 -11.91 -11.42
CA ALA A 20 -3.59 -11.22 -10.13
C ALA A 20 -4.52 -12.00 -9.18
N GLU A 21 -5.62 -12.54 -9.70
CA GLU A 21 -6.57 -13.37 -8.97
C GLU A 21 -5.93 -14.66 -8.44
N GLU A 22 -5.12 -15.33 -9.27
CA GLU A 22 -4.43 -16.56 -8.87
C GLU A 22 -3.35 -16.30 -7.81
N VAL A 23 -2.63 -15.16 -7.89
CA VAL A 23 -1.70 -14.73 -6.83
C VAL A 23 -2.45 -14.53 -5.52
N ILE A 24 -3.57 -13.79 -5.54
CA ILE A 24 -4.39 -13.54 -4.35
C ILE A 24 -4.92 -14.86 -3.77
N ALA A 25 -5.48 -15.74 -4.62
CA ALA A 25 -6.00 -17.03 -4.17
C ALA A 25 -4.93 -17.89 -3.50
N ARG A 26 -3.72 -17.95 -4.07
CA ARG A 26 -2.56 -18.66 -3.49
C ARG A 26 -2.16 -18.10 -2.13
N MET A 27 -2.15 -16.77 -1.98
CA MET A 27 -1.83 -16.11 -0.73
C MET A 27 -2.91 -16.34 0.33
N VAL A 28 -4.19 -16.29 -0.04
CA VAL A 28 -5.32 -16.57 0.86
C VAL A 28 -5.27 -18.02 1.33
N GLU A 29 -5.14 -18.98 0.41
CA GLU A 29 -5.04 -20.41 0.75
C GLU A 29 -3.91 -20.69 1.73
N ARG A 30 -2.77 -20.03 1.57
CA ARG A 30 -1.57 -20.30 2.37
C ARG A 30 -1.56 -19.59 3.72
N PHE A 31 -2.11 -18.37 3.82
CA PHE A 31 -1.88 -17.49 4.97
C PHE A 31 -3.13 -17.00 5.69
N HIS A 32 -4.35 -17.14 5.11
CA HIS A 32 -5.55 -16.73 5.85
C HIS A 32 -5.69 -17.54 7.14
N PRO A 33 -6.02 -16.93 8.32
CA PRO A 33 -6.40 -15.53 8.56
C PRO A 33 -5.21 -14.59 8.89
N ARG A 34 -3.97 -15.03 8.73
CA ARG A 34 -2.75 -14.24 9.02
C ARG A 34 -2.20 -13.50 7.80
N LEU A 35 -3.07 -13.23 6.82
CA LEU A 35 -2.85 -12.39 5.64
C LEU A 35 -3.54 -11.04 5.82
N VAL A 36 -2.91 -9.96 5.35
CA VAL A 36 -3.51 -8.63 5.38
C VAL A 36 -3.22 -7.87 4.08
N LEU A 37 -4.17 -7.07 3.60
CA LEU A 37 -3.96 -6.11 2.49
C LEU A 37 -3.65 -4.73 3.06
N ALA A 38 -2.56 -4.12 2.62
CA ALA A 38 -2.25 -2.72 2.91
C ALA A 38 -2.89 -1.81 1.87
N SER A 39 -3.77 -0.90 2.28
CA SER A 39 -4.44 0.08 1.41
C SER A 39 -3.90 1.49 1.64
N SER A 40 -3.60 2.18 0.54
CA SER A 40 -3.28 3.62 0.52
C SER A 40 -4.34 4.44 -0.22
N PHE A 41 -5.41 3.80 -0.65
CA PHE A 41 -6.55 4.38 -1.38
C PHE A 41 -6.14 5.04 -2.70
N GLN A 42 -5.09 4.55 -3.34
CA GLN A 42 -4.77 4.86 -4.73
C GLN A 42 -5.49 3.87 -5.66
N GLN A 43 -5.34 4.01 -6.96
CA GLN A 43 -6.07 3.20 -7.94
C GLN A 43 -5.80 1.70 -7.82
N GLU A 44 -4.60 1.30 -7.44
CA GLU A 44 -4.23 -0.11 -7.30
C GLU A 44 -5.04 -0.81 -6.22
N GLU A 45 -5.27 -0.12 -5.09
CA GLU A 45 -6.01 -0.70 -3.97
C GLU A 45 -7.50 -0.85 -4.26
N SER A 46 -8.09 -0.03 -5.14
CA SER A 46 -9.46 -0.25 -5.64
C SER A 46 -9.58 -1.63 -6.30
N VAL A 47 -8.60 -1.98 -7.14
CA VAL A 47 -8.56 -3.29 -7.81
C VAL A 47 -8.28 -4.41 -6.83
N LEU A 48 -7.28 -4.24 -5.95
CA LEU A 48 -6.88 -5.29 -5.02
C LEU A 48 -7.96 -5.63 -4.00
N ILE A 49 -8.70 -4.64 -3.50
CA ILE A 49 -9.84 -4.87 -2.59
C ILE A 49 -10.94 -5.66 -3.32
N ASP A 50 -11.30 -5.26 -4.54
CA ASP A 50 -12.28 -5.97 -5.35
C ASP A 50 -11.89 -7.43 -5.59
N LEU A 51 -10.65 -7.69 -6.00
CA LEU A 51 -10.17 -9.04 -6.26
C LEU A 51 -10.05 -9.88 -4.98
N LEU A 52 -9.53 -9.30 -3.89
CA LEU A 52 -9.34 -10.00 -2.62
C LEU A 52 -10.68 -10.42 -2.00
N LEU A 53 -11.66 -9.51 -1.98
CA LEU A 53 -12.97 -9.80 -1.38
C LEU A 53 -13.82 -10.77 -2.21
N LYS A 54 -13.53 -10.96 -3.50
CA LYS A 54 -14.11 -12.03 -4.32
C LYS A 54 -13.58 -13.41 -3.92
N VAL A 55 -12.34 -13.49 -3.45
CA VAL A 55 -11.71 -14.74 -3.01
C VAL A 55 -12.01 -15.02 -1.54
N GLU A 56 -11.87 -14.00 -0.68
CA GLU A 56 -12.07 -14.11 0.77
C GLU A 56 -12.83 -12.88 1.29
N PRO A 57 -14.15 -12.96 1.43
CA PRO A 57 -14.98 -11.84 1.92
C PRO A 57 -14.63 -11.36 3.32
N GLY A 58 -14.01 -12.20 4.15
CA GLY A 58 -13.55 -11.89 5.50
C GLY A 58 -12.10 -11.43 5.58
N ALA A 59 -11.46 -11.10 4.45
CA ALA A 59 -10.06 -10.70 4.42
C ALA A 59 -9.82 -9.41 5.20
N ARG A 60 -8.72 -9.38 5.96
CA ARG A 60 -8.30 -8.19 6.70
C ARG A 60 -7.64 -7.17 5.79
N ILE A 61 -8.08 -5.93 5.92
CA ILE A 61 -7.53 -4.77 5.19
C ILE A 61 -7.17 -3.70 6.20
N PHE A 62 -6.01 -3.07 6.06
CA PHE A 62 -5.63 -1.94 6.90
C PHE A 62 -5.10 -0.77 6.07
N THR A 63 -5.13 0.41 6.66
CA THR A 63 -4.50 1.61 6.12
C THR A 63 -3.62 2.28 7.16
N LEU A 64 -2.61 3.02 6.69
CA LEU A 64 -1.80 3.88 7.55
C LEU A 64 -2.44 5.27 7.61
N ASP A 65 -3.22 5.51 8.65
CA ASP A 65 -3.76 6.85 8.88
C ASP A 65 -2.69 7.75 9.52
N THR A 66 -2.18 8.64 8.70
CA THR A 66 -1.17 9.60 9.14
C THR A 66 -1.75 10.83 9.83
N GLY A 67 -3.09 10.97 9.92
CA GLY A 67 -3.78 12.17 10.42
C GLY A 67 -3.63 13.40 9.52
N VAL A 68 -2.96 13.26 8.38
CA VAL A 68 -2.73 14.33 7.37
C VAL A 68 -2.94 13.82 5.95
N LEU A 69 -3.82 12.85 5.76
CA LEU A 69 -4.28 12.43 4.44
C LEU A 69 -5.19 13.52 3.85
N PHE A 70 -5.36 13.49 2.52
CA PHE A 70 -6.30 14.39 1.88
C PHE A 70 -7.75 14.09 2.29
N PRO A 71 -8.63 15.10 2.34
CA PRO A 71 -10.07 14.87 2.55
C PRO A 71 -10.67 13.88 1.55
N GLU A 72 -10.19 13.93 0.29
CA GLU A 72 -10.56 13.01 -0.79
C GLU A 72 -10.14 11.56 -0.48
N THR A 73 -8.99 11.36 0.16
CA THR A 73 -8.53 10.04 0.57
C THR A 73 -9.43 9.46 1.66
N TYR A 74 -9.82 10.27 2.67
CA TYR A 74 -10.79 9.84 3.68
C TYR A 74 -12.19 9.58 3.08
N ALA A 75 -12.60 10.34 2.07
CA ALA A 75 -13.85 10.10 1.35
C ALA A 75 -13.81 8.80 0.56
N THR A 76 -12.69 8.52 -0.12
CA THR A 76 -12.47 7.26 -0.84
C THR A 76 -12.48 6.06 0.12
N TRP A 77 -11.84 6.19 1.28
CA TRP A 77 -11.87 5.16 2.33
C TRP A 77 -13.31 4.79 2.69
N ARG A 78 -14.12 5.78 3.08
CA ARG A 78 -15.54 5.55 3.41
C ARG A 78 -16.34 4.95 2.25
N ALA A 79 -16.10 5.41 1.03
CA ALA A 79 -16.76 4.88 -0.16
C ALA A 79 -16.41 3.40 -0.42
N MET A 80 -15.18 3.00 -0.14
CA MET A 80 -14.75 1.60 -0.23
C MET A 80 -15.40 0.74 0.86
N GLU A 81 -15.44 1.21 2.12
CA GLU A 81 -16.13 0.51 3.20
C GLU A 81 -17.64 0.34 2.88
N GLU A 82 -18.29 1.38 2.40
CA GLU A 82 -19.71 1.34 2.00
C GLU A 82 -19.94 0.39 0.81
N ARG A 83 -19.08 0.45 -0.21
CA ARG A 83 -19.20 -0.35 -1.44
C ARG A 83 -19.17 -1.85 -1.18
N TRP A 84 -18.32 -2.29 -0.26
CA TRP A 84 -18.11 -3.72 0.03
C TRP A 84 -18.69 -4.16 1.39
N GLY A 85 -19.20 -3.26 2.21
CA GLY A 85 -19.75 -3.57 3.54
C GLY A 85 -18.69 -4.08 4.52
N ILE A 86 -17.49 -3.52 4.44
CA ILE A 86 -16.32 -3.91 5.25
C ILE A 86 -15.88 -2.80 6.18
N GLU A 87 -15.03 -3.13 7.14
CA GLU A 87 -14.26 -2.19 7.95
C GLU A 87 -12.77 -2.30 7.58
N ILE A 88 -12.11 -1.15 7.32
CA ILE A 88 -10.68 -1.08 7.04
C ILE A 88 -9.96 -0.59 8.30
N GLU A 89 -9.10 -1.42 8.87
CA GLU A 89 -8.38 -1.15 10.10
C GLU A 89 -7.45 0.08 9.95
N ALA A 90 -7.56 1.07 10.85
CA ALA A 90 -6.66 2.23 10.88
C ALA A 90 -5.43 1.95 11.73
N ALA A 91 -4.25 1.91 11.13
CA ALA A 91 -2.98 1.89 11.85
C ALA A 91 -2.41 3.31 11.91
N SER A 92 -2.32 3.87 13.11
CA SER A 92 -1.87 5.25 13.34
C SER A 92 -0.58 5.27 14.15
N GLY A 93 0.32 6.20 13.79
CA GLY A 93 1.50 6.51 14.58
C GLY A 93 1.24 7.64 15.60
N ILE A 94 2.31 8.32 15.96
CA ILE A 94 2.27 9.49 16.86
C ILE A 94 1.28 10.57 16.36
N SER A 95 0.54 11.24 17.26
CA SER A 95 -0.35 12.33 16.87
C SER A 95 0.43 13.56 16.38
N LEU A 96 -0.26 14.52 15.73
CA LEU A 96 0.39 15.77 15.31
C LEU A 96 0.85 16.61 16.49
N GLU A 97 0.05 16.65 17.57
CA GLU A 97 0.35 17.37 18.79
C GLU A 97 1.57 16.77 19.50
N GLN A 98 1.63 15.44 19.61
CA GLN A 98 2.78 14.75 20.18
C GLN A 98 4.03 14.97 19.34
N GLN A 99 3.92 14.85 18.00
CA GLN A 99 5.03 15.13 17.10
C GLN A 99 5.55 16.56 17.24
N ALA A 100 4.65 17.56 17.33
CA ALA A 100 5.05 18.97 17.51
C ALA A 100 5.71 19.20 18.86
N ALA A 101 5.22 18.57 19.93
CA ALA A 101 5.79 18.69 21.27
C ALA A 101 7.19 18.08 21.37
N GLU A 102 7.43 16.94 20.73
CA GLU A 102 8.74 16.25 20.79
C GLU A 102 9.78 16.78 19.79
N PHE A 103 9.32 17.11 18.57
CA PHE A 103 10.21 17.40 17.43
C PHE A 103 10.01 18.79 16.82
N GLY A 104 9.09 19.59 17.38
CA GLY A 104 8.70 20.90 16.85
C GLY A 104 7.77 20.80 15.64
N ASP A 105 7.22 21.94 15.27
CA ASP A 105 6.24 22.08 14.19
C ASP A 105 6.83 21.70 12.82
N GLU A 106 5.95 21.28 11.92
CA GLU A 106 6.27 21.03 10.51
C GLU A 106 7.45 20.06 10.27
N LEU A 107 7.56 19.00 11.07
CA LEU A 107 8.62 18.00 10.93
C LEU A 107 8.73 17.46 9.50
N TRP A 108 7.63 17.35 8.77
CA TRP A 108 7.60 16.91 7.36
C TRP A 108 8.40 17.81 6.41
N LYS A 109 8.61 19.10 6.73
CA LYS A 109 9.42 20.01 5.94
C LYS A 109 10.92 19.91 6.30
N ARG A 110 11.23 19.72 7.56
CA ARG A 110 12.60 19.73 8.07
C ARG A 110 13.27 18.36 8.00
N GLU A 111 12.55 17.32 8.35
CA GLU A 111 13.03 15.94 8.45
C GLU A 111 11.97 14.98 7.89
N PRO A 112 11.73 14.96 6.55
CA PRO A 112 10.66 14.15 5.94
C PRO A 112 10.82 12.64 6.19
N ASP A 113 12.06 12.15 6.31
CA ASP A 113 12.34 10.75 6.65
C ASP A 113 11.88 10.39 8.05
N ARG A 114 12.18 11.26 9.02
CA ARG A 114 11.76 11.07 10.42
C ARG A 114 10.24 11.14 10.56
N CYS A 115 9.61 12.09 9.88
CA CYS A 115 8.15 12.18 9.84
C CYS A 115 7.53 10.88 9.28
N CYS A 116 8.04 10.35 8.16
CA CYS A 116 7.59 9.08 7.61
C CYS A 116 7.86 7.90 8.55
N ALA A 117 9.02 7.87 9.22
CA ALA A 117 9.36 6.83 10.18
C ALA A 117 8.33 6.76 11.31
N LEU A 118 7.99 7.89 11.92
CA LEU A 118 7.05 7.97 13.04
C LEU A 118 5.61 7.69 12.64
N ARG A 119 5.18 8.19 11.48
CA ARG A 119 3.76 8.18 11.08
C ARG A 119 3.38 7.06 10.13
N LYS A 120 4.36 6.34 9.56
CA LYS A 120 4.12 5.25 8.60
C LYS A 120 4.90 4.00 8.92
N VAL A 121 6.24 4.10 9.07
CA VAL A 121 7.08 2.90 9.22
C VAL A 121 6.82 2.19 10.54
N THR A 122 6.75 2.96 11.64
CA THR A 122 6.46 2.38 12.97
C THR A 122 5.11 1.69 13.03
N PRO A 123 3.96 2.35 12.69
CA PRO A 123 2.67 1.66 12.72
C PRO A 123 2.56 0.51 11.70
N LEU A 124 3.22 0.60 10.55
CA LEU A 124 3.31 -0.54 9.63
C LEU A 124 3.97 -1.74 10.30
N LYS A 125 5.14 -1.54 10.92
CA LYS A 125 5.89 -2.61 11.59
C LYS A 125 5.05 -3.26 12.70
N GLU A 126 4.33 -2.46 13.48
CA GLU A 126 3.44 -2.95 14.54
C GLU A 126 2.31 -3.79 13.95
N THR A 127 1.63 -3.32 12.90
CA THR A 127 0.55 -4.06 12.22
C THR A 127 1.08 -5.38 11.62
N LEU A 128 2.22 -5.35 10.95
CA LEU A 128 2.79 -6.53 10.29
C LEU A 128 3.38 -7.55 11.29
N SER A 129 3.67 -7.17 12.53
CA SER A 129 4.17 -8.11 13.54
C SER A 129 3.17 -9.21 13.92
N GLY A 130 1.89 -9.00 13.61
CA GLY A 130 0.79 -9.93 13.90
C GLY A 130 0.41 -10.86 12.75
N VAL A 131 1.08 -10.79 11.58
CA VAL A 131 0.71 -11.54 10.38
C VAL A 131 1.90 -12.28 9.77
N ASP A 132 1.63 -13.23 8.87
CA ASP A 132 2.66 -14.02 8.18
C ASP A 132 2.88 -13.54 6.73
N ALA A 133 1.90 -12.79 6.18
CA ALA A 133 1.98 -12.26 4.83
C ALA A 133 1.16 -10.97 4.66
N TRP A 134 1.55 -10.19 3.65
CA TRP A 134 0.80 -9.01 3.25
C TRP A 134 0.72 -8.84 1.72
N ILE A 135 -0.36 -8.19 1.27
CA ILE A 135 -0.58 -7.83 -0.12
C ILE A 135 -0.40 -6.32 -0.27
N VAL A 136 0.23 -5.90 -1.36
CA VAL A 136 0.55 -4.49 -1.65
C VAL A 136 0.23 -4.12 -3.10
N GLY A 137 -0.17 -2.86 -3.33
CA GLY A 137 -0.45 -2.29 -4.65
C GLY A 137 0.78 -1.82 -5.41
N VAL A 138 1.90 -2.55 -5.35
CA VAL A 138 3.13 -2.19 -6.07
C VAL A 138 3.08 -2.71 -7.49
N ARG A 139 3.36 -1.85 -8.47
CA ARG A 139 3.55 -2.18 -9.88
C ARG A 139 4.99 -1.85 -10.32
N ARG A 140 5.53 -2.64 -11.23
CA ARG A 140 6.91 -2.47 -11.73
C ARG A 140 7.10 -1.18 -12.53
N ASP A 141 6.06 -0.71 -13.22
CA ASP A 141 6.09 0.51 -14.03
C ASP A 141 5.99 1.82 -13.24
N GLN A 142 5.67 1.76 -11.94
CA GLN A 142 5.52 2.96 -11.10
C GLN A 142 6.83 3.73 -10.86
N ALA A 143 7.96 3.03 -10.81
CA ALA A 143 9.28 3.63 -10.59
C ALA A 143 10.41 2.63 -10.90
N PRO A 144 11.62 3.10 -11.31
CA PRO A 144 12.78 2.22 -11.50
C PRO A 144 13.13 1.36 -10.29
N THR A 145 12.94 1.89 -9.08
CA THR A 145 13.15 1.19 -7.80
C THR A 145 12.24 -0.03 -7.63
N ARG A 146 11.15 -0.11 -8.39
CA ARG A 146 10.13 -1.16 -8.30
C ARG A 146 10.20 -2.19 -9.43
N ALA A 147 11.04 -1.96 -10.45
CA ALA A 147 11.11 -2.79 -11.65
C ALA A 147 11.37 -4.27 -11.38
N GLY A 148 12.07 -4.60 -10.29
CA GLY A 148 12.38 -5.97 -9.88
C GLY A 148 11.39 -6.58 -8.88
N THR A 149 10.25 -5.95 -8.59
CA THR A 149 9.28 -6.47 -7.60
C THR A 149 8.72 -7.82 -8.05
N PRO A 150 8.90 -8.92 -7.31
CA PRO A 150 8.27 -10.20 -7.62
C PRO A 150 6.76 -10.16 -7.30
N LYS A 151 5.97 -11.01 -7.98
CA LYS A 151 4.55 -11.18 -7.65
C LYS A 151 4.36 -11.78 -6.25
N ILE A 152 5.21 -12.72 -5.87
CA ILE A 152 5.29 -13.29 -4.51
C ILE A 152 6.76 -13.37 -4.13
N GLY A 153 7.13 -12.87 -2.95
CA GLY A 153 8.50 -12.91 -2.46
C GLY A 153 8.60 -12.71 -0.95
N TRP A 154 9.77 -12.97 -0.41
CA TRP A 154 10.06 -12.72 0.99
C TRP A 154 10.40 -11.23 1.21
N ASP A 155 9.76 -10.63 2.17
CA ASP A 155 10.07 -9.28 2.62
C ASP A 155 11.08 -9.34 3.78
N GLU A 156 12.35 -9.22 3.45
CA GLU A 156 13.45 -9.30 4.44
C GLU A 156 13.32 -8.23 5.52
N LYS A 157 12.79 -7.06 5.17
CA LYS A 157 12.63 -5.93 6.09
C LYS A 157 11.64 -6.24 7.20
N HIS A 158 10.57 -6.92 6.88
CA HIS A 158 9.49 -7.24 7.81
C HIS A 158 9.53 -8.70 8.29
N GLY A 159 10.31 -9.56 7.65
CA GLY A 159 10.43 -10.98 7.99
C GLY A 159 9.15 -11.79 7.73
N ILE A 160 8.40 -11.42 6.69
CA ILE A 160 7.14 -12.04 6.29
C ILE A 160 7.04 -12.16 4.76
N TRP A 161 6.08 -12.92 4.27
CA TRP A 161 5.79 -13.00 2.83
C TRP A 161 5.10 -11.74 2.31
N LYS A 162 5.42 -11.34 1.09
CA LYS A 162 4.82 -10.20 0.41
C LYS A 162 4.33 -10.61 -0.97
N ALA A 163 3.12 -10.20 -1.31
CA ALA A 163 2.60 -10.33 -2.66
C ALA A 163 2.28 -8.96 -3.27
N ALA A 164 2.66 -8.81 -4.53
CA ALA A 164 2.30 -7.70 -5.39
C ALA A 164 1.53 -8.25 -6.62
N PRO A 165 0.23 -8.57 -6.48
CA PRO A 165 -0.54 -9.24 -7.53
C PRO A 165 -0.59 -8.47 -8.85
N LEU A 166 -0.51 -7.12 -8.76
CA LEU A 166 -0.54 -6.22 -9.90
C LEU A 166 0.86 -5.86 -10.42
N ALA A 167 1.92 -6.59 -10.03
CA ALA A 167 3.31 -6.21 -10.33
C ALA A 167 3.57 -6.01 -11.84
N ASP A 168 2.96 -6.81 -12.70
CA ASP A 168 3.09 -6.75 -14.17
C ASP A 168 1.97 -5.97 -14.88
N TRP A 169 1.01 -5.41 -14.13
CA TRP A 169 -0.03 -4.58 -14.73
C TRP A 169 0.50 -3.20 -15.11
N SER A 170 0.03 -2.69 -16.25
CA SER A 170 0.20 -1.30 -16.59
C SER A 170 -0.86 -0.44 -15.87
N GLU A 171 -0.60 0.87 -15.76
CA GLU A 171 -1.58 1.83 -15.27
C GLU A 171 -2.91 1.74 -16.05
N ARG A 172 -2.81 1.55 -17.36
CA ARG A 172 -3.98 1.35 -18.24
C ARG A 172 -4.81 0.11 -17.87
N ASP A 173 -4.18 -0.97 -17.42
CA ASP A 173 -4.87 -2.18 -17.00
C ASP A 173 -5.64 -1.95 -15.70
N VAL A 174 -5.04 -1.23 -14.75
CA VAL A 174 -5.68 -0.81 -13.50
C VAL A 174 -6.94 0.04 -13.80
N TRP A 175 -6.81 1.09 -14.60
CA TRP A 175 -7.96 1.93 -14.95
C TRP A 175 -9.04 1.20 -15.73
N ARG A 176 -8.64 0.28 -16.63
CA ARG A 176 -9.60 -0.57 -17.33
C ARG A 176 -10.43 -1.41 -16.36
N HIS A 177 -9.79 -2.00 -15.35
CA HIS A 177 -10.49 -2.81 -14.34
C HIS A 177 -11.41 -1.95 -13.48
N ILE A 178 -10.96 -0.78 -13.02
CA ILE A 178 -11.77 0.16 -12.24
C ILE A 178 -13.04 0.55 -12.99
N HIS A 179 -12.92 1.01 -14.23
CA HIS A 179 -14.08 1.45 -15.01
C HIS A 179 -15.00 0.30 -15.42
N ALA A 180 -14.45 -0.88 -15.73
CA ALA A 180 -15.25 -2.04 -16.10
C ALA A 180 -16.12 -2.58 -14.96
N ASN A 181 -15.71 -2.35 -13.71
CA ASN A 181 -16.38 -2.84 -12.50
C ASN A 181 -17.02 -1.72 -11.65
N ASP A 182 -17.00 -0.48 -12.14
CA ASP A 182 -17.54 0.71 -11.43
C ASP A 182 -17.01 0.79 -9.98
N LEU A 183 -15.69 0.69 -9.84
CA LEU A 183 -15.03 0.70 -8.52
C LEU A 183 -14.79 2.12 -8.03
N PRO A 184 -14.95 2.39 -6.71
CA PRO A 184 -14.57 3.66 -6.14
C PRO A 184 -13.06 3.88 -6.25
N TYR A 185 -12.64 5.09 -6.58
CA TYR A 185 -11.24 5.51 -6.64
C TYR A 185 -11.06 6.94 -6.13
N ASN A 186 -9.83 7.32 -5.81
CA ASN A 186 -9.54 8.65 -5.28
C ASN A 186 -9.66 9.73 -6.39
N PRO A 187 -10.57 10.71 -6.25
CA PRO A 187 -10.81 11.73 -7.29
C PRO A 187 -9.64 12.69 -7.49
N LEU A 188 -8.60 12.66 -6.67
CA LEU A 188 -7.36 13.41 -6.91
C LEU A 188 -6.65 12.94 -8.18
N HIS A 189 -6.84 11.69 -8.60
CA HIS A 189 -6.31 11.21 -9.88
C HIS A 189 -6.84 12.03 -11.06
N ASP A 190 -8.13 12.40 -11.05
CA ASP A 190 -8.75 13.25 -12.08
C ASP A 190 -8.22 14.72 -12.04
N ARG A 191 -7.57 15.09 -10.93
CA ARG A 191 -6.96 16.42 -10.75
C ARG A 191 -5.45 16.42 -10.98
N GLY A 192 -4.92 15.36 -11.61
CA GLY A 192 -3.51 15.28 -12.02
C GLY A 192 -2.55 14.80 -10.92
N TYR A 193 -3.04 14.08 -9.91
CA TYR A 193 -2.19 13.43 -8.93
C TYR A 193 -1.94 11.98 -9.34
N ALA A 194 -0.83 11.69 -10.01
CA ALA A 194 -0.46 10.31 -10.36
C ALA A 194 -0.06 9.46 -9.13
N SER A 195 0.34 10.09 -8.05
CA SER A 195 0.65 9.41 -6.78
C SER A 195 0.20 10.26 -5.61
N ILE A 196 -0.55 9.66 -4.68
CA ILE A 196 -1.19 10.36 -3.57
C ILE A 196 -0.54 9.92 -2.24
N GLY A 197 -0.35 10.86 -1.33
CA GLY A 197 0.16 10.61 0.01
C GLY A 197 -0.41 11.60 1.02
N CYS A 198 0.43 12.13 1.92
CA CYS A 198 0.04 13.17 2.87
C CYS A 198 -0.12 14.52 2.17
N THR A 199 -1.07 15.35 2.62
CA THR A 199 -1.35 16.71 2.09
C THR A 199 -0.10 17.59 2.01
N HIS A 200 0.77 17.51 3.01
CA HIS A 200 1.99 18.32 3.10
C HIS A 200 3.14 17.84 2.20
N CYS A 201 3.03 16.63 1.64
CA CYS A 201 4.11 15.99 0.90
C CYS A 201 3.71 15.59 -0.51
N THR A 202 2.58 16.08 -1.03
CA THR A 202 2.08 15.67 -2.34
C THR A 202 1.52 16.87 -3.09
N VAL A 203 1.98 17.03 -4.33
CA VAL A 203 1.47 18.01 -5.30
C VAL A 203 1.08 17.29 -6.59
N PRO A 204 0.24 17.89 -7.45
CA PRO A 204 -0.08 17.32 -8.77
C PRO A 204 1.19 17.11 -9.59
N ALA A 205 1.30 15.94 -10.22
CA ALA A 205 2.37 15.60 -11.17
C ALA A 205 1.93 14.38 -12.00
N THR A 206 2.53 14.20 -13.16
CA THR A 206 2.21 13.10 -14.09
C THR A 206 2.82 11.77 -13.69
N ASP A 207 3.65 11.76 -12.64
CA ASP A 207 4.33 10.60 -12.09
C ASP A 207 4.55 10.75 -10.56
N ARG A 208 5.41 9.93 -9.97
CA ARG A 208 5.72 10.00 -8.53
C ARG A 208 6.56 11.22 -8.13
N SER A 209 7.03 12.06 -9.05
CA SER A 209 7.80 13.28 -8.74
C SER A 209 7.00 14.30 -7.91
N GLY A 210 5.67 14.21 -7.93
CA GLY A 210 4.80 15.00 -7.06
C GLY A 210 4.89 14.65 -5.57
N ARG A 211 5.55 13.52 -5.22
CA ARG A 211 5.78 13.10 -3.83
C ARG A 211 7.06 13.73 -3.31
N TRP A 212 6.97 14.34 -2.14
CA TRP A 212 8.11 15.05 -1.50
C TRP A 212 8.77 16.08 -2.43
N ALA A 213 7.98 16.78 -3.23
CA ALA A 213 8.47 17.78 -4.16
C ALA A 213 9.40 18.79 -3.47
N GLY A 214 10.58 19.02 -4.05
CA GLY A 214 11.62 19.88 -3.47
C GLY A 214 12.57 19.18 -2.49
N SER A 215 12.51 17.85 -2.38
CA SER A 215 13.50 17.05 -1.62
C SER A 215 14.06 15.90 -2.48
N ASP A 216 15.18 15.32 -2.08
CA ASP A 216 15.81 14.17 -2.74
C ASP A 216 15.13 12.83 -2.39
N LYS A 217 14.05 12.87 -1.62
CA LYS A 217 13.34 11.68 -1.17
C LYS A 217 12.51 11.07 -2.30
N LEU A 218 12.72 9.77 -2.57
CA LEU A 218 12.03 9.03 -3.63
C LEU A 218 10.98 8.05 -3.10
N GLU A 219 11.20 7.49 -1.89
CA GLU A 219 10.32 6.50 -1.30
C GLU A 219 10.05 6.79 0.19
N CYS A 220 8.88 6.35 0.67
CA CYS A 220 8.48 6.58 2.08
C CYS A 220 9.13 5.61 3.08
N GLY A 221 9.91 4.64 2.59
CA GLY A 221 10.52 3.63 3.42
C GLY A 221 9.60 2.48 3.85
N LEU A 222 8.43 2.31 3.25
CA LEU A 222 7.53 1.18 3.52
C LEU A 222 7.96 -0.08 2.76
N HIS A 223 8.36 0.10 1.50
CA HIS A 223 8.88 -0.96 0.63
C HIS A 223 10.39 -0.77 0.52
N GLY A 224 11.16 -1.68 1.00
CA GLY A 224 12.62 -1.68 0.94
C GLY A 224 13.10 -2.87 0.21
#